data_0af2079365a89c0e217501f456ba5f75
#
_entry.id   0af2079365a89c0e217501f456ba5f75
#
_cell.length_a   1.000
_cell.length_b   1.000
_cell.length_c   1.000
_cell.angle_alpha   90.00
_cell.angle_beta   90.00
_cell.angle_gamma   90.00
#
_symmetry.space_group_name_H-M   'P 1'
#
loop_
_entity.id
_entity.type
_entity.pdbx_description
1 polymer ?
#
loop_
_entity_poly.entity_id
_entity_poly.type
_entity_poly.pdbx_seq_one_letter_code
_entity_poly.pdbx_strand_id
1 'polypeptide(L)'
;MRLNHVTLIVTELQRSLRFYRALGLVPIVHAPPRYARFVCPDGDATLSIEVTGETALAPRAQLYFECDALDDRVAQLRAAGLSFRQLPTDMDYLWREARLSDPDGHEIRLYRAGRNRLDPPWRIAPENVPD
;
A
#
# COMPACT_ATOMS: atom_id res chain seq x y z
N MET A 1 7.85 18.16 -8.50
CA MET A 1 6.89 17.12 -8.90
C MET A 1 6.92 16.04 -7.83
N ARG A 2 5.75 15.58 -7.34
CA ARG A 2 5.65 14.67 -6.20
C ARG A 2 4.47 13.71 -6.44
N LEU A 3 4.73 12.42 -6.35
CA LEU A 3 3.68 11.41 -6.37
C LEU A 3 3.04 11.36 -4.98
N ASN A 4 1.75 11.66 -4.87
CA ASN A 4 1.06 11.73 -3.59
C ASN A 4 -0.40 11.25 -3.63
N HIS A 5 -0.84 10.68 -4.74
CA HIS A 5 -2.19 10.14 -4.85
C HIS A 5 -2.21 8.93 -5.78
N VAL A 6 -2.96 7.90 -5.39
CA VAL A 6 -3.20 6.70 -6.17
C VAL A 6 -4.69 6.40 -6.13
N THR A 7 -5.27 6.02 -7.26
CA THR A 7 -6.64 5.49 -7.34
C THR A 7 -6.59 4.02 -7.73
N LEU A 8 -7.27 3.18 -6.94
CA LEU A 8 -7.43 1.76 -7.22
C LEU A 8 -8.84 1.47 -7.71
N ILE A 9 -8.96 0.69 -8.76
CA ILE A 9 -10.25 0.19 -9.22
C ILE A 9 -10.60 -1.02 -8.38
N VAL A 10 -11.81 -1.00 -7.80
CA VAL A 10 -12.32 -2.05 -6.93
C VAL A 10 -13.70 -2.49 -7.42
N THR A 11 -14.16 -3.65 -6.99
CA THR A 11 -15.44 -4.21 -7.43
C THR A 11 -16.60 -3.88 -6.51
N GLU A 12 -16.33 -3.68 -5.21
CA GLU A 12 -17.38 -3.42 -4.22
C GLU A 12 -16.83 -2.43 -3.17
N LEU A 13 -17.44 -1.23 -3.14
CA LEU A 13 -16.93 -0.11 -2.37
C LEU A 13 -16.83 -0.41 -0.87
N GLN A 14 -17.90 -0.93 -0.27
CA GLN A 14 -17.97 -1.11 1.17
C GLN A 14 -16.94 -2.11 1.70
N ARG A 15 -16.71 -3.18 0.93
CA ARG A 15 -15.72 -4.20 1.28
C ARG A 15 -14.31 -3.62 1.28
N SER A 16 -13.95 -2.87 0.25
CA SER A 16 -12.66 -2.21 0.14
C SER A 16 -12.51 -1.09 1.18
N LEU A 17 -13.58 -0.34 1.45
CA LEU A 17 -13.59 0.68 2.49
C LEU A 17 -13.22 0.08 3.86
N ARG A 18 -13.84 -1.04 4.22
CA ARG A 18 -13.53 -1.72 5.49
C ARG A 18 -12.07 -2.16 5.55
N PHE A 19 -11.55 -2.71 4.44
CA PHE A 19 -10.16 -3.17 4.39
C PHE A 19 -9.18 -2.01 4.65
N TYR A 20 -9.30 -0.92 3.91
CA TYR A 20 -8.35 0.20 4.02
C TYR A 20 -8.49 0.94 5.35
N ARG A 21 -9.68 1.01 5.93
CA ARG A 21 -9.85 1.50 7.30
C ARG A 21 -9.15 0.60 8.32
N ALA A 22 -9.31 -0.71 8.18
CA ALA A 22 -8.65 -1.67 9.07
C ALA A 22 -7.13 -1.60 8.95
N LEU A 23 -6.61 -1.32 7.74
CA LEU A 23 -5.19 -1.11 7.50
C LEU A 23 -4.66 0.15 8.21
N GLY A 24 -5.52 1.11 8.51
CA GLY A 24 -5.18 2.33 9.24
C GLY A 24 -5.35 3.62 8.45
N LEU A 25 -5.87 3.56 7.22
CA LEU A 25 -6.13 4.77 6.45
C LEU A 25 -7.40 5.46 6.94
N VAL A 26 -7.43 6.78 6.85
CA VAL A 26 -8.52 7.60 7.37
C VAL A 26 -9.40 8.09 6.21
N PRO A 27 -10.69 7.67 6.14
CA PRO A 27 -11.59 8.15 5.11
C PRO A 27 -11.82 9.66 5.22
N ILE A 28 -11.71 10.36 4.08
CA ILE A 28 -11.97 11.81 4.00
C ILE A 28 -13.05 12.16 2.96
N VAL A 29 -13.37 11.23 2.05
CA VAL A 29 -14.48 11.36 1.10
C VAL A 29 -15.21 10.03 1.03
N HIS A 30 -16.55 10.08 1.08
CA HIS A 30 -17.39 8.90 0.94
C HIS A 30 -18.59 9.21 0.05
N ALA A 31 -18.57 8.67 -1.16
CA ALA A 31 -19.61 8.88 -2.17
C ALA A 31 -20.11 7.52 -2.70
N PRO A 32 -20.90 6.78 -1.87
CA PRO A 32 -21.41 5.48 -2.29
C PRO A 32 -22.36 5.61 -3.48
N PRO A 33 -22.46 4.62 -4.35
CA PRO A 33 -21.77 3.33 -4.30
C PRO A 33 -20.43 3.28 -5.04
N ARG A 34 -19.87 4.44 -5.47
CA ARG A 34 -18.80 4.49 -6.47
C ARG A 34 -17.42 4.85 -5.96
N TYR A 35 -17.31 5.63 -4.87
CA TYR A 35 -16.04 6.29 -4.59
C TYR A 35 -15.81 6.50 -3.10
N ALA A 36 -14.55 6.36 -2.68
CA ALA A 36 -14.07 6.81 -1.39
C ALA A 36 -12.63 7.27 -1.51
N ARG A 37 -12.22 8.19 -0.64
CA ARG A 37 -10.84 8.66 -0.55
C ARG A 37 -10.38 8.60 0.89
N PHE A 38 -9.13 8.24 1.05
CA PHE A 38 -8.46 8.17 2.35
C PHE A 38 -7.23 9.07 2.35
N VAL A 39 -6.87 9.53 3.52
CA VAL A 39 -5.53 10.09 3.77
C VAL A 39 -4.73 9.09 4.59
N CYS A 40 -3.43 8.98 4.28
CA CYS A 40 -2.52 8.18 5.10
C CYS A 40 -2.30 8.87 6.45
N PRO A 41 -2.21 8.13 7.56
CA PRO A 41 -2.05 8.74 8.89
C PRO A 41 -0.70 9.46 9.04
N ASP A 42 0.32 9.01 8.30
CA ASP A 42 1.64 9.65 8.28
C ASP A 42 1.83 10.37 6.95
N GLY A 43 2.15 11.66 7.00
CA GLY A 43 2.28 12.49 5.81
C GLY A 43 0.94 12.95 5.28
N ASP A 44 0.89 13.24 3.96
CA ASP A 44 -0.29 13.80 3.29
C ASP A 44 -0.70 13.04 2.04
N ALA A 45 -0.13 11.85 1.80
CA ALA A 45 -0.50 11.02 0.66
C ALA A 45 -1.95 10.54 0.80
N THR A 46 -2.63 10.45 -0.35
CA THR A 46 -4.03 10.01 -0.41
C THR A 46 -4.16 8.79 -1.32
N LEU A 47 -5.14 7.96 -1.01
CA LEU A 47 -5.52 6.80 -1.79
C LEU A 47 -7.03 6.83 -1.99
N SER A 48 -7.46 6.65 -3.23
CA SER A 48 -8.89 6.51 -3.55
C SER A 48 -9.20 5.11 -4.01
N ILE A 49 -10.44 4.69 -3.77
CA ILE A 49 -11.03 3.49 -4.35
C ILE A 49 -12.24 3.90 -5.18
N GLU A 50 -12.39 3.28 -6.34
CA GLU A 50 -13.44 3.62 -7.28
C GLU A 50 -14.04 2.38 -7.93
N VAL A 51 -15.37 2.34 -7.99
CA VAL A 51 -16.12 1.30 -8.69
C VAL A 51 -16.52 1.85 -10.07
N THR A 52 -15.98 1.26 -11.14
CA THR A 52 -16.23 1.73 -12.51
C THR A 52 -17.34 0.94 -13.21
N GLY A 53 -17.77 -0.18 -12.64
CA GLY A 53 -18.74 -1.08 -13.28
C GLY A 53 -18.09 -2.07 -14.26
N GLU A 54 -16.79 -1.99 -14.45
CA GLU A 54 -16.06 -2.96 -15.26
C GLU A 54 -15.82 -4.22 -14.45
N THR A 55 -16.16 -5.37 -15.04
CA THR A 55 -15.92 -6.68 -14.44
C THR A 55 -14.59 -7.27 -14.85
N ALA A 56 -13.97 -6.75 -15.89
CA ALA A 56 -12.65 -7.15 -16.31
C ALA A 56 -11.62 -6.70 -15.25
N LEU A 57 -10.74 -7.62 -14.87
CA LEU A 57 -9.68 -7.33 -13.92
C LEU A 57 -8.75 -6.26 -14.50
N ALA A 58 -8.83 -5.05 -13.98
CA ALA A 58 -7.82 -4.04 -14.22
C ALA A 58 -6.46 -4.56 -13.73
N PRO A 59 -5.34 -4.10 -14.31
CA PRO A 59 -4.02 -4.44 -13.78
C PRO A 59 -3.94 -4.14 -12.30
N ARG A 60 -3.48 -5.12 -11.51
CA ARG A 60 -3.37 -4.98 -10.07
C ARG A 60 -2.16 -4.12 -9.74
N ALA A 61 -2.34 -3.24 -8.77
CA ALA A 61 -1.25 -2.44 -8.26
C ALA A 61 -0.51 -3.17 -7.13
N GLN A 62 0.75 -2.80 -6.93
CA GLN A 62 1.51 -3.10 -5.72
C GLN A 62 1.72 -1.79 -4.99
N LEU A 63 1.22 -1.68 -3.77
CA LEU A 63 1.33 -0.50 -2.96
C LEU A 63 2.27 -0.75 -1.78
N TYR A 64 3.16 0.19 -1.55
CA TYR A 64 4.15 0.11 -0.48
C TYR A 64 3.85 1.15 0.58
N PHE A 65 3.68 0.70 1.82
CA PHE A 65 3.50 1.56 2.98
C PHE A 65 4.70 1.37 3.91
N GLU A 66 5.46 2.42 4.10
CA GLU A 66 6.62 2.38 4.99
C GLU A 66 6.17 2.44 6.45
N CYS A 67 6.73 1.55 7.26
CA CYS A 67 6.43 1.44 8.68
C CYS A 67 7.75 1.29 9.44
N ASP A 68 8.11 2.27 10.26
CA ASP A 68 9.36 2.19 11.03
C ASP A 68 9.32 1.03 12.03
N ALA A 69 8.18 0.83 12.70
CA ALA A 69 7.96 -0.29 13.61
C ALA A 69 7.20 -1.41 12.91
N LEU A 70 7.77 -1.96 11.83
CA LEU A 70 7.10 -2.91 10.94
C LEU A 70 6.56 -4.14 11.67
N ASP A 71 7.39 -4.81 12.47
CA ASP A 71 7.00 -6.06 13.13
C ASP A 71 5.86 -5.85 14.11
N ASP A 72 5.90 -4.76 14.89
CA ASP A 72 4.83 -4.40 15.82
C ASP A 72 3.55 -4.07 15.08
N ARG A 73 3.66 -3.33 13.97
CA ARG A 73 2.50 -2.96 13.16
C ARG A 73 1.82 -4.19 12.57
N VAL A 74 2.59 -5.12 12.04
CA VAL A 74 2.06 -6.38 11.50
C VAL A 74 1.35 -7.18 12.59
N ALA A 75 1.93 -7.27 13.79
CA ALA A 75 1.30 -7.97 14.90
C ALA A 75 -0.05 -7.33 15.27
N GLN A 76 -0.13 -6.00 15.31
CA GLN A 76 -1.37 -5.26 15.57
C GLN A 76 -2.43 -5.54 14.50
N LEU A 77 -2.05 -5.52 13.23
CA LEU A 77 -2.97 -5.74 12.13
C LEU A 77 -3.49 -7.19 12.10
N ARG A 78 -2.64 -8.16 12.41
CA ARG A 78 -3.05 -9.56 12.55
C ARG A 78 -4.05 -9.72 13.69
N ALA A 79 -3.81 -9.09 14.82
CA ALA A 79 -4.74 -9.10 15.96
C ALA A 79 -6.09 -8.45 15.60
N ALA A 80 -6.09 -7.49 14.68
CA ALA A 80 -7.31 -6.86 14.16
C ALA A 80 -8.01 -7.67 13.06
N GLY A 81 -7.49 -8.85 12.70
CA GLY A 81 -8.13 -9.78 11.76
C GLY A 81 -7.59 -9.75 10.34
N LEU A 82 -6.54 -8.99 10.05
CA LEU A 82 -5.93 -8.98 8.71
C LEU A 82 -5.02 -10.20 8.53
N SER A 83 -5.16 -10.86 7.37
CA SER A 83 -4.36 -12.03 7.02
C SER A 83 -3.19 -11.62 6.13
N PHE A 84 -2.00 -12.12 6.44
CA PHE A 84 -0.78 -11.85 5.69
C PHE A 84 -0.34 -13.09 4.90
N ARG A 85 0.06 -12.88 3.64
CA ARG A 85 0.69 -13.93 2.82
C ARG A 85 2.16 -14.12 3.18
N GLN A 86 2.80 -13.06 3.66
CA GLN A 86 4.19 -13.09 4.12
C GLN A 86 4.31 -12.24 5.37
N LEU A 87 4.85 -12.82 6.44
CA LEU A 87 5.21 -12.09 7.64
C LEU A 87 6.52 -11.32 7.41
N PRO A 88 6.85 -10.34 8.28
CA PRO A 88 8.05 -9.54 8.09
C PRO A 88 9.29 -10.40 7.83
N THR A 89 9.92 -10.18 6.70
CA THR A 89 11.06 -10.96 6.20
C THR A 89 12.10 -10.02 5.63
N ASP A 90 13.37 -10.26 5.98
CA ASP A 90 14.48 -9.54 5.37
C ASP A 90 14.70 -10.05 3.94
N MET A 91 14.59 -9.15 2.98
CA MET A 91 14.73 -9.48 1.56
C MET A 91 16.18 -9.25 1.09
N ASP A 92 16.57 -9.91 0.00
CA ASP A 92 17.92 -9.80 -0.55
C ASP A 92 18.29 -8.36 -0.96
N TYR A 93 17.31 -7.55 -1.28
CA TYR A 93 17.51 -6.14 -1.63
C TYR A 93 17.54 -5.21 -0.41
N LEU A 94 17.77 -5.75 0.78
CA LEU A 94 18.00 -5.03 2.04
C LEU A 94 16.77 -4.28 2.58
N TRP A 95 15.59 -4.66 2.14
CA TRP A 95 14.33 -4.19 2.71
C TRP A 95 13.74 -5.30 3.56
N ARG A 96 13.03 -4.92 4.62
CA ARG A 96 12.21 -5.84 5.38
C ARG A 96 10.75 -5.64 5.00
N GLU A 97 10.05 -6.71 4.60
CA GLU A 97 8.71 -6.61 4.04
C GLU A 97 7.75 -7.63 4.65
N ALA A 98 6.50 -7.20 4.79
CA ALA A 98 5.35 -8.06 4.96
C ALA A 98 4.37 -7.82 3.80
N ARG A 99 3.60 -8.84 3.44
CA ARG A 99 2.72 -8.78 2.27
C ARG A 99 1.33 -9.27 2.62
N LEU A 100 0.32 -8.54 2.14
CA LEU A 100 -1.08 -8.95 2.19
C LEU A 100 -1.77 -8.49 0.92
N SER A 101 -2.99 -8.96 0.71
CA SER A 101 -3.81 -8.56 -0.44
C SER A 101 -5.03 -7.82 0.02
N ASP A 102 -5.46 -6.83 -0.75
CA ASP A 102 -6.76 -6.22 -0.57
C ASP A 102 -7.87 -7.16 -1.11
N PRO A 103 -9.17 -6.86 -0.90
CA PRO A 103 -10.25 -7.75 -1.36
C PRO A 103 -10.30 -7.99 -2.87
N ASP A 104 -9.72 -7.11 -3.68
CA ASP A 104 -9.67 -7.23 -5.14
C ASP A 104 -8.34 -7.80 -5.65
N GLY A 105 -7.44 -8.17 -4.76
CA GLY A 105 -6.16 -8.79 -5.12
C GLY A 105 -5.04 -7.79 -5.40
N HIS A 106 -5.20 -6.51 -5.09
CA HIS A 106 -4.07 -5.58 -5.08
C HIS A 106 -3.11 -5.99 -3.98
N GLU A 107 -1.81 -6.02 -4.29
CA GLU A 107 -0.81 -6.38 -3.31
C GLU A 107 -0.45 -5.17 -2.46
N ILE A 108 -0.53 -5.37 -1.15
CA ILE A 108 -0.12 -4.37 -0.17
C ILE A 108 1.16 -4.86 0.48
N ARG A 109 2.20 -4.05 0.43
CA ARG A 109 3.46 -4.32 1.10
C ARG A 109 3.69 -3.30 2.20
N LEU A 110 3.84 -3.80 3.41
CA LEU A 110 4.32 -3.01 4.53
C LEU A 110 5.82 -3.24 4.62
N TYR A 111 6.61 -2.19 4.68
CA TYR A 111 8.06 -2.35 4.58
C TYR A 111 8.82 -1.36 5.44
N ARG A 112 10.08 -1.71 5.67
CA ARG A 112 11.09 -0.84 6.26
C ARG A 112 12.37 -0.96 5.44
N ALA A 113 12.86 0.15 4.94
CA ALA A 113 14.05 0.19 4.09
C ALA A 113 15.13 1.12 4.64
N GLY A 114 14.77 2.15 5.38
CA GLY A 114 15.69 3.16 5.83
C GLY A 114 16.42 3.82 4.64
N ARG A 115 17.73 3.95 4.75
CA ARG A 115 18.55 4.53 3.69
C ARG A 115 18.50 3.73 2.38
N ASN A 116 18.22 2.42 2.46
CA ASN A 116 18.27 1.54 1.29
C ASN A 116 17.15 1.79 0.27
N ARG A 117 16.19 2.66 0.57
CA ARG A 117 15.18 3.07 -0.40
C ARG A 117 15.76 4.04 -1.44
N LEU A 118 16.54 5.01 -1.02
CA LEU A 118 17.09 6.06 -1.89
C LEU A 118 18.57 5.89 -2.16
N ASP A 119 19.30 5.25 -1.27
CA ASP A 119 20.75 5.12 -1.34
C ASP A 119 21.21 3.69 -1.00
N PRO A 120 20.74 2.69 -1.79
CA PRO A 120 21.21 1.31 -1.61
C PRO A 120 22.68 1.17 -2.03
N PRO A 121 23.37 0.09 -1.62
CA PRO A 121 24.77 -0.15 -2.04
C PRO A 121 24.97 -0.17 -3.56
N TRP A 122 23.95 -0.51 -4.32
CA TRP A 122 23.99 -0.57 -5.80
C TRP A 122 23.35 0.65 -6.48
N ARG A 123 23.20 1.75 -5.77
CA ARG A 123 22.70 2.98 -6.39
C ARG A 123 23.59 3.37 -7.56
N ILE A 124 22.98 3.63 -8.72
CA ILE A 124 23.73 4.06 -9.90
C ILE A 124 24.35 5.43 -9.67
N ALA A 125 25.60 5.59 -10.11
CA ALA A 125 26.26 6.89 -10.11
C ALA A 125 25.62 7.80 -11.17
N PRO A 126 25.61 9.14 -10.96
CA PRO A 126 24.97 10.06 -11.91
C PRO A 126 25.44 9.91 -13.35
N GLU A 127 26.73 9.61 -13.57
CA GLU A 127 27.30 9.41 -14.89
C GLU A 127 26.84 8.12 -15.59
N ASN A 128 26.23 7.18 -14.85
CA ASN A 128 25.78 5.89 -15.38
C ASN A 128 24.25 5.83 -15.53
N VAL A 129 23.56 6.94 -15.31
CA VAL A 129 22.10 6.98 -15.48
C VAL A 129 21.75 6.72 -16.95
N PRO A 130 20.90 5.70 -17.26
CA PRO A 130 20.53 5.43 -18.64
C PRO A 130 19.65 6.54 -19.22
N ASP A 131 19.69 6.67 -20.55
CA ASP A 131 18.86 7.62 -21.28
C ASP A 131 17.36 7.30 -21.19
#